data_f1249c3fb6169ddcea0cdbe32e65ba32
#
_entry.id   f1249c3fb6169ddcea0cdbe32e65ba32
#
_cell.length_a   1.000
_cell.length_b   1.000
_cell.length_c   1.000
_cell.angle_alpha   90.00
_cell.angle_beta   90.00
_cell.angle_gamma   90.00
#
_symmetry.space_group_name_H-M   'P 1'
#
loop_
_entity.id
_entity.type
_entity.pdbx_description
1 polymer ?
#
loop_
_entity_poly.entity_id
_entity_poly.type
_entity_poly.pdbx_seq_one_letter_code
_entity_poly.pdbx_strand_id
1 'polypeptide(L)'
;MRKQSDAMQEDMPKEKTVPVRKSTLILLFCLCGVLAVGTGLGIYRNYAGNTEYRELRQLAATVKQNYYTDVDDEAVMQGAMKGYVAGLDDPYSQYMTSEEYQAYQTEEAGQTVGIGVTVTQTDEGYLQVEEVNADSPAEKAGMQQGDILTKVEGEDLAELGYAGALSKIRGEAGTTVQLTIQRNGDTLELDVERQNIEVTTAEGQMLDGQIGYIRISSFKGNTPEQFQAIYDRLVQDGAKALIFDLRDDGGGLVSALEKILDPLLPEGEIAIATYRDGTTKTLVESDATECSLPMTVIVNGNTASAAELFTASLRDFGKASVVGTQTFGKGIMQVTQSMPSGGALTLTVATYQTTKGECYHLSLIHI
;
A
#
# COMPACT_ATOMS: atom_id res chain seq x y z
N MET A 1 62.86 27.81 -44.81
CA MET A 1 63.11 28.70 -43.66
C MET A 1 62.65 27.97 -42.39
N ARG A 2 63.67 27.42 -41.70
CA ARG A 2 63.54 26.85 -40.35
C ARG A 2 63.55 28.02 -39.36
N LYS A 3 62.74 27.98 -38.36
CA LYS A 3 62.84 28.38 -36.95
C LYS A 3 61.55 28.97 -36.43
N GLN A 4 61.09 28.33 -35.42
CA GLN A 4 60.40 28.79 -34.20
C GLN A 4 59.19 27.94 -33.91
N SER A 5 59.39 26.88 -33.12
CA SER A 5 58.38 26.31 -32.20
C SER A 5 59.09 25.54 -31.07
N ASP A 6 59.93 26.30 -30.32
CA ASP A 6 60.44 25.84 -29.01
C ASP A 6 60.07 26.93 -28.01
N ALA A 7 59.09 26.73 -27.22
CA ALA A 7 58.95 27.33 -25.91
C ALA A 7 57.48 27.17 -25.46
N MET A 8 57.16 26.10 -24.72
CA MET A 8 56.34 26.11 -23.52
C MET A 8 56.12 24.65 -23.08
N GLN A 9 57.17 24.11 -22.49
CA GLN A 9 57.06 22.94 -21.64
C GLN A 9 56.96 23.52 -20.23
N GLU A 10 55.68 23.64 -19.74
CA GLU A 10 55.37 23.99 -18.36
C GLU A 10 55.89 22.90 -17.44
N ASP A 11 56.73 23.32 -16.52
CA ASP A 11 57.35 22.55 -15.47
C ASP A 11 56.27 22.11 -14.47
N MET A 12 55.74 20.88 -14.62
CA MET A 12 54.89 20.27 -13.62
C MET A 12 55.72 19.93 -12.39
N PRO A 13 55.33 20.32 -11.18
CA PRO A 13 56.07 20.00 -9.97
C PRO A 13 56.10 18.48 -9.78
N LYS A 14 57.30 17.91 -9.75
CA LYS A 14 57.54 16.51 -9.43
C LYS A 14 56.97 16.20 -8.05
N GLU A 15 55.89 15.36 -7.99
CA GLU A 15 55.39 14.80 -6.75
C GLU A 15 56.58 14.18 -5.97
N LYS A 16 56.78 14.67 -4.76
CA LYS A 16 57.76 14.08 -3.84
C LYS A 16 57.22 12.77 -3.35
N THR A 17 57.56 11.67 -4.01
CA THR A 17 57.32 10.33 -3.51
C THR A 17 58.18 10.12 -2.26
N VAL A 18 57.48 10.04 -1.10
CA VAL A 18 58.14 9.69 0.16
C VAL A 18 58.45 8.19 0.11
N PRO A 19 59.71 7.76 0.21
CA PRO A 19 60.06 6.34 0.15
C PRO A 19 59.52 5.63 1.40
N VAL A 20 58.43 4.85 1.22
CA VAL A 20 57.91 4.00 2.31
C VAL A 20 58.91 2.86 2.54
N ARG A 21 59.40 2.70 3.77
CA ARG A 21 60.31 1.60 4.11
C ARG A 21 59.66 0.26 3.82
N LYS A 22 60.37 -0.69 3.20
CA LYS A 22 59.86 -2.03 2.88
C LYS A 22 59.24 -2.73 4.10
N SER A 23 59.77 -2.49 5.30
CA SER A 23 59.22 -2.98 6.55
C SER A 23 57.80 -2.43 6.87
N THR A 24 57.53 -1.16 6.54
CA THR A 24 56.21 -0.54 6.74
C THR A 24 55.17 -1.08 5.77
N LEU A 25 55.58 -1.36 4.52
CA LEU A 25 54.74 -2.02 3.52
C LEU A 25 54.37 -3.45 3.94
N ILE A 26 55.33 -4.23 4.45
CA ILE A 26 55.09 -5.58 4.95
C ILE A 26 54.12 -5.55 6.16
N LEU A 27 54.33 -4.58 7.09
CA LEU A 27 53.43 -4.43 8.25
C LEU A 27 52.00 -4.08 7.86
N LEU A 28 51.83 -3.18 6.88
CA LEU A 28 50.51 -2.83 6.30
C LEU A 28 49.81 -4.03 5.64
N PHE A 29 50.59 -4.82 4.86
CA PHE A 29 50.05 -6.05 4.22
C PHE A 29 49.63 -7.10 5.26
N CYS A 30 50.44 -7.27 6.32
CA CYS A 30 50.06 -8.19 7.43
C CYS A 30 48.82 -7.69 8.17
N LEU A 31 48.71 -6.38 8.42
CA LEU A 31 47.55 -5.77 9.09
C LEU A 31 46.26 -5.91 8.26
N CYS A 32 46.34 -5.65 6.94
CA CYS A 32 45.21 -5.89 6.02
C CYS A 32 44.83 -7.36 5.92
N GLY A 33 45.83 -8.27 5.94
CA GLY A 33 45.61 -9.72 5.99
C GLY A 33 44.84 -10.16 7.27
N VAL A 34 45.29 -9.67 8.42
CA VAL A 34 44.62 -9.96 9.72
C VAL A 34 43.20 -9.37 9.77
N LEU A 35 43.02 -8.16 9.28
CA LEU A 35 41.67 -7.53 9.16
C LEU A 35 40.76 -8.32 8.20
N ALA A 36 41.26 -8.74 7.05
CA ALA A 36 40.48 -9.53 6.09
C ALA A 36 40.09 -10.91 6.64
N VAL A 37 41.03 -11.58 7.34
CA VAL A 37 40.76 -12.85 8.03
C VAL A 37 39.80 -12.65 9.21
N GLY A 38 39.97 -11.58 10.01
CA GLY A 38 39.10 -11.24 11.13
C GLY A 38 37.66 -10.92 10.70
N THR A 39 37.50 -10.12 9.63
CA THR A 39 36.18 -9.83 9.06
C THR A 39 35.57 -11.06 8.40
N GLY A 40 36.36 -11.85 7.66
CA GLY A 40 35.92 -13.10 7.05
C GLY A 40 35.45 -14.13 8.10
N LEU A 41 36.19 -14.29 9.21
CA LEU A 41 35.81 -15.14 10.35
C LEU A 41 34.57 -14.60 11.09
N GLY A 42 34.43 -13.28 11.25
CA GLY A 42 33.25 -12.64 11.83
C GLY A 42 32.00 -12.90 11.01
N ILE A 43 32.10 -12.69 9.69
CA ILE A 43 31.03 -13.00 8.72
C ILE A 43 30.71 -14.50 8.73
N TYR A 44 31.75 -15.36 8.69
CA TYR A 44 31.58 -16.80 8.72
C TYR A 44 30.93 -17.30 10.03
N ARG A 45 31.33 -16.76 11.20
CA ARG A 45 30.68 -17.10 12.49
C ARG A 45 29.23 -16.63 12.54
N ASN A 46 28.93 -15.46 11.99
CA ASN A 46 27.55 -14.96 11.92
C ASN A 46 26.68 -15.80 10.98
N TYR A 47 27.21 -16.22 9.82
CA TYR A 47 26.51 -17.09 8.88
C TYR A 47 26.52 -18.58 9.22
N ALA A 48 27.59 -19.08 9.84
CA ALA A 48 27.72 -20.51 10.18
C ALA A 48 27.21 -20.87 11.59
N GLY A 49 27.05 -19.84 12.45
CA GLY A 49 26.64 -20.01 13.85
C GLY A 49 25.15 -20.17 14.08
N ASN A 50 24.30 -19.83 13.09
CA ASN A 50 22.85 -19.91 13.27
C ASN A 50 22.34 -21.27 12.77
N THR A 51 21.99 -22.15 13.72
CA THR A 51 21.57 -23.54 13.46
C THR A 51 20.35 -23.60 12.55
N GLU A 52 19.41 -22.65 12.72
CA GLU A 52 18.16 -22.54 11.98
C GLU A 52 18.40 -22.31 10.47
N TYR A 53 19.30 -21.39 10.10
CA TYR A 53 19.66 -21.16 8.71
C TYR A 53 20.46 -22.29 8.08
N ARG A 54 21.17 -23.08 8.90
CA ARG A 54 21.89 -24.27 8.40
C ARG A 54 20.90 -25.36 8.01
N GLU A 55 19.88 -25.60 8.81
CA GLU A 55 18.83 -26.57 8.53
C GLU A 55 18.03 -26.20 7.29
N LEU A 56 17.65 -24.93 7.15
CA LEU A 56 16.96 -24.43 5.96
C LEU A 56 17.79 -24.62 4.68
N ARG A 57 19.10 -24.36 4.75
CA ARG A 57 20.02 -24.60 3.61
C ARG A 57 20.16 -26.07 3.29
N GLN A 58 20.22 -26.93 4.31
CA GLN A 58 20.29 -28.37 4.10
C GLN A 58 18.99 -28.91 3.51
N LEU A 59 17.85 -28.43 3.96
CA LEU A 59 16.53 -28.73 3.38
C LEU A 59 16.50 -28.34 1.90
N ALA A 60 16.84 -27.10 1.56
CA ALA A 60 16.87 -26.62 0.18
C ALA A 60 17.78 -27.46 -0.71
N ALA A 61 18.99 -27.79 -0.25
CA ALA A 61 19.91 -28.65 -0.97
C ALA A 61 19.35 -30.06 -1.18
N THR A 62 18.70 -30.64 -0.16
CA THR A 62 18.10 -31.99 -0.23
C THR A 62 16.94 -32.01 -1.23
N VAL A 63 16.08 -30.99 -1.21
CA VAL A 63 14.97 -30.85 -2.17
C VAL A 63 15.52 -30.76 -3.58
N LYS A 64 16.45 -29.84 -3.84
CA LYS A 64 17.05 -29.64 -5.16
C LYS A 64 17.74 -30.90 -5.71
N GLN A 65 18.33 -31.71 -4.84
CA GLN A 65 19.05 -32.94 -5.24
C GLN A 65 18.14 -34.13 -5.49
N ASN A 66 17.04 -34.26 -4.76
CA ASN A 66 16.26 -35.48 -4.69
C ASN A 66 14.81 -35.36 -5.21
N TYR A 67 14.34 -34.16 -5.51
CA TYR A 67 13.00 -34.00 -6.05
C TYR A 67 12.94 -34.59 -7.46
N TYR A 68 11.83 -35.24 -7.81
CA TYR A 68 11.70 -36.07 -9.02
C TYR A 68 11.58 -35.30 -10.34
N THR A 69 11.36 -33.95 -10.25
CA THR A 69 11.35 -33.04 -11.40
C THR A 69 12.25 -31.84 -11.12
N ASP A 70 12.41 -30.95 -12.09
CA ASP A 70 13.12 -29.68 -11.90
C ASP A 70 12.46 -28.84 -10.81
N VAL A 71 13.28 -28.20 -9.99
CA VAL A 71 12.85 -27.32 -8.88
C VAL A 71 12.97 -25.88 -9.35
N ASP A 72 11.88 -25.14 -9.25
CA ASP A 72 11.89 -23.70 -9.36
C ASP A 72 12.43 -23.12 -8.03
N ASP A 73 13.70 -22.77 -8.02
CA ASP A 73 14.40 -22.25 -6.83
C ASP A 73 13.76 -20.94 -6.31
N GLU A 74 13.21 -20.11 -7.22
CA GLU A 74 12.57 -18.85 -6.86
C GLU A 74 11.22 -19.08 -6.16
N ALA A 75 10.35 -19.89 -6.74
CA ALA A 75 9.06 -20.24 -6.16
C ALA A 75 9.20 -20.88 -4.78
N VAL A 76 10.17 -21.81 -4.62
CA VAL A 76 10.45 -22.47 -3.33
C VAL A 76 10.95 -21.47 -2.30
N MET A 77 11.81 -20.52 -2.69
CA MET A 77 12.32 -19.50 -1.78
C MET A 77 11.21 -18.51 -1.36
N GLN A 78 10.37 -18.10 -2.28
CA GLN A 78 9.20 -17.26 -1.98
C GLN A 78 8.25 -17.96 -0.99
N GLY A 79 8.00 -19.26 -1.20
CA GLY A 79 7.24 -20.08 -0.26
C GLY A 79 7.86 -20.16 1.13
N ALA A 80 9.18 -20.29 1.21
CA ALA A 80 9.91 -20.30 2.49
C ALA A 80 9.81 -18.95 3.23
N MET A 81 9.91 -17.82 2.51
CA MET A 81 9.76 -16.48 3.10
C MET A 81 8.34 -16.24 3.61
N LYS A 82 7.32 -16.62 2.84
CA LYS A 82 5.91 -16.58 3.27
C LYS A 82 5.69 -17.42 4.53
N GLY A 83 6.21 -18.65 4.55
CA GLY A 83 6.13 -19.55 5.70
C GLY A 83 6.84 -19.02 6.94
N TYR A 84 7.99 -18.35 6.76
CA TYR A 84 8.74 -17.76 7.88
C TYR A 84 7.93 -16.64 8.58
N VAL A 85 7.30 -15.75 7.78
CA VAL A 85 6.47 -14.67 8.34
C VAL A 85 5.18 -15.21 8.92
N ALA A 86 4.54 -16.19 8.26
CA ALA A 86 3.34 -16.84 8.78
C ALA A 86 3.56 -17.52 10.14
N GLY A 87 4.82 -17.94 10.45
CA GLY A 87 5.20 -18.48 11.75
C GLY A 87 5.12 -17.49 12.92
N LEU A 88 4.85 -16.20 12.67
CA LEU A 88 4.58 -15.20 13.72
C LEU A 88 3.16 -15.33 14.30
N ASP A 89 2.27 -16.10 13.65
CA ASP A 89 0.84 -16.21 14.00
C ASP A 89 0.14 -14.84 14.09
N ASP A 90 0.59 -13.89 13.26
CA ASP A 90 0.04 -12.55 13.12
C ASP A 90 -0.60 -12.42 11.73
N PRO A 91 -1.95 -12.31 11.65
CA PRO A 91 -2.66 -12.23 10.38
C PRO A 91 -2.39 -10.93 9.59
N TYR A 92 -1.78 -9.94 10.22
CA TYR A 92 -1.47 -8.64 9.61
C TYR A 92 -0.03 -8.55 9.09
N SER A 93 0.84 -9.51 9.46
CA SER A 93 2.21 -9.57 8.97
C SER A 93 2.31 -10.53 7.79
N GLN A 94 2.95 -10.08 6.70
CA GLN A 94 3.08 -10.89 5.49
C GLN A 94 4.33 -10.57 4.70
N TYR A 95 4.86 -11.57 3.99
CA TYR A 95 5.82 -11.37 2.92
C TYR A 95 5.09 -11.34 1.57
N MET A 96 5.42 -10.38 0.75
CA MET A 96 4.91 -10.22 -0.61
C MET A 96 6.02 -10.43 -1.64
N THR A 97 5.74 -11.15 -2.72
CA THR A 97 6.61 -11.20 -3.90
C THR A 97 6.66 -9.83 -4.57
N SER A 98 7.54 -9.67 -5.58
CA SER A 98 7.62 -8.40 -6.33
C SER A 98 6.29 -8.04 -7.01
N GLU A 99 5.60 -9.02 -7.59
CA GLU A 99 4.30 -8.83 -8.24
C GLU A 99 3.21 -8.48 -7.22
N GLU A 100 3.15 -9.21 -6.10
CA GLU A 100 2.20 -8.93 -5.02
C GLU A 100 2.43 -7.55 -4.41
N TYR A 101 3.70 -7.13 -4.29
CA TYR A 101 4.04 -5.81 -3.76
C TYR A 101 3.65 -4.68 -4.72
N GLN A 102 3.84 -4.86 -6.03
CA GLN A 102 3.37 -3.89 -7.03
C GLN A 102 1.85 -3.75 -7.01
N ALA A 103 1.13 -4.87 -6.95
CA ALA A 103 -0.33 -4.86 -6.82
C ALA A 103 -0.78 -4.14 -5.54
N TYR A 104 -0.13 -4.45 -4.41
CA TYR A 104 -0.36 -3.78 -3.13
C TYR A 104 -0.13 -2.27 -3.21
N GLN A 105 0.98 -1.83 -3.84
CA GLN A 105 1.27 -0.39 -4.00
C GLN A 105 0.21 0.32 -4.85
N THR A 106 -0.26 -0.32 -5.92
CA THR A 106 -1.33 0.21 -6.78
C THR A 106 -2.64 0.35 -5.98
N GLU A 107 -2.99 -0.67 -5.21
CA GLU A 107 -4.18 -0.65 -4.36
C GLU A 107 -4.07 0.41 -3.26
N GLU A 108 -2.93 0.52 -2.56
CA GLU A 108 -2.71 1.54 -1.53
C GLU A 108 -2.70 2.98 -2.09
N ALA A 109 -2.30 3.16 -3.36
CA ALA A 109 -2.43 4.43 -4.05
C ALA A 109 -3.89 4.83 -4.33
N GLY A 110 -4.86 3.96 -4.08
CA GLY A 110 -6.27 4.16 -4.43
C GLY A 110 -6.54 3.95 -5.93
N GLN A 111 -5.78 3.04 -6.53
CA GLN A 111 -5.89 2.66 -7.93
C GLN A 111 -6.17 1.16 -8.06
N THR A 112 -6.78 0.78 -9.15
CA THR A 112 -6.93 -0.62 -9.58
C THR A 112 -6.59 -0.73 -11.04
N VAL A 113 -6.02 -1.86 -11.44
CA VAL A 113 -5.83 -2.10 -12.88
C VAL A 113 -7.10 -2.70 -13.47
N GLY A 114 -7.65 -2.02 -14.45
CA GLY A 114 -8.89 -2.44 -15.07
C GLY A 114 -9.22 -1.66 -16.34
N ILE A 115 -10.47 -1.73 -16.75
CA ILE A 115 -10.97 -1.09 -17.96
C ILE A 115 -11.86 0.14 -17.67
N GLY A 116 -12.22 0.40 -16.41
CA GLY A 116 -13.02 1.58 -16.01
C GLY A 116 -14.52 1.39 -16.21
N VAL A 117 -15.06 0.27 -15.70
CA VAL A 117 -16.51 0.00 -15.65
C VAL A 117 -16.93 -0.52 -14.29
N THR A 118 -18.15 -0.18 -13.91
CA THR A 118 -18.86 -0.82 -12.81
C THR A 118 -19.82 -1.86 -13.40
N VAL A 119 -19.78 -3.09 -12.86
CA VAL A 119 -20.59 -4.19 -13.38
C VAL A 119 -21.35 -4.90 -12.25
N THR A 120 -22.52 -5.42 -12.59
CA THR A 120 -23.31 -6.34 -11.75
C THR A 120 -23.45 -7.69 -12.45
N GLN A 121 -23.64 -8.75 -11.69
CA GLN A 121 -23.87 -10.06 -12.28
C GLN A 121 -25.37 -10.23 -12.59
N THR A 122 -25.66 -10.69 -13.82
CA THR A 122 -27.04 -11.06 -14.22
C THR A 122 -27.40 -12.44 -13.66
N ASP A 123 -28.71 -12.78 -13.70
CA ASP A 123 -29.19 -14.10 -13.26
C ASP A 123 -28.59 -15.25 -14.13
N GLU A 124 -28.21 -14.97 -15.37
CA GLU A 124 -27.56 -15.92 -16.28
C GLU A 124 -26.05 -16.08 -16.00
N GLY A 125 -25.48 -15.27 -15.11
CA GLY A 125 -24.06 -15.33 -14.73
C GLY A 125 -23.15 -14.42 -15.53
N TYR A 126 -23.66 -13.62 -16.46
CA TYR A 126 -22.92 -12.61 -17.23
C TYR A 126 -22.73 -11.32 -16.43
N LEU A 127 -21.98 -10.36 -16.98
CA LEU A 127 -21.73 -9.07 -16.32
C LEU A 127 -22.44 -7.94 -17.09
N GLN A 128 -23.37 -7.28 -16.44
CA GLN A 128 -24.03 -6.08 -16.98
C GLN A 128 -23.25 -4.84 -16.59
N VAL A 129 -22.97 -3.97 -17.54
CA VAL A 129 -22.32 -2.68 -17.31
C VAL A 129 -23.35 -1.70 -16.73
N GLU A 130 -23.17 -1.33 -15.48
CA GLU A 130 -23.99 -0.33 -14.79
C GLU A 130 -23.49 1.08 -15.07
N GLU A 131 -22.17 1.26 -15.16
CA GLU A 131 -21.54 2.54 -15.38
C GLU A 131 -20.24 2.38 -16.17
N VAL A 132 -19.96 3.32 -17.04
CA VAL A 132 -18.67 3.47 -17.73
C VAL A 132 -18.04 4.78 -17.28
N ASN A 133 -16.86 4.70 -16.67
CA ASN A 133 -16.16 5.88 -16.18
C ASN A 133 -15.75 6.79 -17.35
N ALA A 134 -15.92 8.08 -17.18
CA ALA A 134 -15.47 9.05 -18.16
C ALA A 134 -13.96 8.95 -18.40
N ASP A 135 -13.53 9.17 -19.64
CA ASP A 135 -12.13 9.07 -20.08
C ASP A 135 -11.46 7.69 -19.88
N SER A 136 -12.24 6.67 -19.50
CA SER A 136 -11.74 5.32 -19.27
C SER A 136 -11.37 4.59 -20.55
N PRO A 137 -10.55 3.50 -20.46
CA PRO A 137 -10.31 2.63 -21.60
C PRO A 137 -11.57 2.00 -22.21
N ALA A 138 -12.54 1.63 -21.36
CA ALA A 138 -13.82 1.06 -21.80
C ALA A 138 -14.64 2.09 -22.61
N GLU A 139 -14.71 3.35 -22.17
CA GLU A 139 -15.37 4.41 -22.93
C GLU A 139 -14.69 4.62 -24.28
N LYS A 140 -13.35 4.70 -24.30
CA LYS A 140 -12.56 4.85 -25.53
C LYS A 140 -12.75 3.69 -26.51
N ALA A 141 -12.95 2.47 -25.99
CA ALA A 141 -13.28 1.29 -26.79
C ALA A 141 -14.75 1.26 -27.24
N GLY A 142 -15.58 2.21 -26.80
CA GLY A 142 -16.97 2.33 -27.18
C GLY A 142 -17.95 1.48 -26.36
N MET A 143 -17.54 1.03 -25.16
CA MET A 143 -18.43 0.36 -24.21
C MET A 143 -19.47 1.35 -23.67
N GLN A 144 -20.66 0.88 -23.37
CA GLN A 144 -21.80 1.70 -22.93
C GLN A 144 -22.50 1.06 -21.74
N GLN A 145 -23.16 1.90 -20.93
CA GLN A 145 -24.07 1.42 -19.89
C GLN A 145 -25.16 0.53 -20.50
N GLY A 146 -25.45 -0.58 -19.85
CA GLY A 146 -26.42 -1.58 -20.31
C GLY A 146 -25.83 -2.67 -21.21
N ASP A 147 -24.56 -2.58 -21.62
CA ASP A 147 -23.88 -3.68 -22.30
C ASP A 147 -23.82 -4.91 -21.39
N ILE A 148 -23.92 -6.10 -21.96
CA ILE A 148 -23.76 -7.35 -21.24
C ILE A 148 -22.48 -8.02 -21.74
N LEU A 149 -21.47 -8.11 -20.88
CA LEU A 149 -20.24 -8.85 -21.14
C LEU A 149 -20.55 -10.35 -21.05
N THR A 150 -20.29 -11.06 -22.12
CA THR A 150 -20.56 -12.51 -22.19
C THR A 150 -19.29 -13.35 -22.26
N LYS A 151 -18.18 -12.80 -22.83
CA LYS A 151 -16.89 -13.51 -22.88
C LYS A 151 -15.74 -12.58 -22.59
N VAL A 152 -14.64 -13.16 -22.08
CA VAL A 152 -13.32 -12.54 -21.94
C VAL A 152 -12.29 -13.49 -22.54
N GLU A 153 -11.43 -12.98 -23.45
CA GLU A 153 -10.43 -13.82 -24.15
C GLU A 153 -11.03 -15.09 -24.78
N GLY A 154 -12.27 -15.01 -25.25
CA GLY A 154 -13.02 -16.12 -25.82
C GLY A 154 -13.66 -17.09 -24.82
N GLU A 155 -13.34 -16.99 -23.53
CA GLU A 155 -13.94 -17.79 -22.46
C GLU A 155 -15.28 -17.22 -22.00
N ASP A 156 -16.25 -18.09 -21.76
CA ASP A 156 -17.60 -17.72 -21.32
C ASP A 156 -17.60 -17.27 -19.85
N LEU A 157 -18.12 -16.05 -19.58
CA LEU A 157 -18.11 -15.47 -18.24
C LEU A 157 -19.02 -16.20 -17.26
N ALA A 158 -20.10 -16.81 -17.72
CA ALA A 158 -21.00 -17.56 -16.85
C ALA A 158 -20.31 -18.84 -16.31
N GLU A 159 -19.38 -19.43 -17.08
CA GLU A 159 -18.59 -20.59 -16.63
C GLU A 159 -17.49 -20.19 -15.63
N LEU A 160 -16.93 -18.99 -15.75
CA LEU A 160 -15.88 -18.47 -14.86
C LEU A 160 -16.42 -18.03 -13.50
N GLY A 161 -17.68 -17.66 -13.42
CA GLY A 161 -18.30 -17.03 -12.28
C GLY A 161 -17.80 -15.59 -12.05
N TYR A 162 -18.46 -14.84 -11.16
CA TYR A 162 -18.18 -13.41 -10.96
C TYR A 162 -16.71 -13.10 -10.66
N ALA A 163 -16.11 -13.77 -9.69
CA ALA A 163 -14.72 -13.51 -9.28
C ALA A 163 -13.71 -13.89 -10.38
N GLY A 164 -13.94 -15.02 -11.08
CA GLY A 164 -13.10 -15.45 -12.19
C GLY A 164 -13.17 -14.49 -13.37
N ALA A 165 -14.37 -14.03 -13.72
CA ALA A 165 -14.61 -13.03 -14.76
C ALA A 165 -13.85 -11.72 -14.47
N LEU A 166 -14.00 -11.17 -13.26
CA LEU A 166 -13.29 -9.95 -12.86
C LEU A 166 -11.77 -10.14 -12.86
N SER A 167 -11.27 -11.30 -12.41
CA SER A 167 -9.83 -11.60 -12.41
C SER A 167 -9.25 -11.60 -13.82
N LYS A 168 -9.99 -12.09 -14.82
CA LYS A 168 -9.55 -12.11 -16.23
C LYS A 168 -9.69 -10.76 -16.93
N ILE A 169 -10.71 -9.97 -16.58
CA ILE A 169 -10.86 -8.61 -17.08
C ILE A 169 -9.73 -7.72 -16.55
N ARG A 170 -9.37 -7.87 -15.28
CA ARG A 170 -8.18 -7.26 -14.69
C ARG A 170 -6.92 -7.93 -15.26
N GLY A 171 -5.77 -7.36 -14.96
CA GLY A 171 -4.47 -7.89 -15.40
C GLY A 171 -3.37 -6.85 -15.24
N GLU A 172 -2.34 -6.93 -16.06
CA GLU A 172 -1.24 -5.99 -16.06
C GLU A 172 -1.60 -4.71 -16.83
N ALA A 173 -1.27 -3.53 -16.27
CA ALA A 173 -1.52 -2.26 -16.95
C ALA A 173 -0.75 -2.16 -18.27
N GLY A 174 -1.39 -1.59 -19.30
CA GLY A 174 -0.84 -1.49 -20.65
C GLY A 174 -1.10 -2.73 -21.52
N THR A 175 -1.66 -3.83 -20.96
CA THR A 175 -2.10 -4.98 -21.76
C THR A 175 -3.51 -4.78 -22.28
N THR A 176 -3.85 -5.45 -23.37
CA THR A 176 -5.21 -5.41 -23.97
C THR A 176 -5.97 -6.65 -23.55
N VAL A 177 -7.27 -6.49 -23.26
CA VAL A 177 -8.22 -7.59 -23.07
C VAL A 177 -9.28 -7.58 -24.16
N GLN A 178 -9.53 -8.73 -24.75
CA GLN A 178 -10.62 -8.90 -25.72
C GLN A 178 -11.91 -9.27 -24.97
N LEU A 179 -12.97 -8.48 -25.18
CA LEU A 179 -14.27 -8.66 -24.57
C LEU A 179 -15.33 -8.89 -25.64
N THR A 180 -16.19 -9.87 -25.43
CA THR A 180 -17.43 -10.03 -26.23
C THR A 180 -18.59 -9.49 -25.43
N ILE A 181 -19.31 -8.54 -26.02
CA ILE A 181 -20.48 -7.93 -25.39
C ILE A 181 -21.74 -8.15 -26.23
N GLN A 182 -22.90 -8.08 -25.57
CA GLN A 182 -24.20 -7.98 -26.21
C GLN A 182 -24.77 -6.59 -25.97
N ARG A 183 -25.24 -5.96 -27.08
CA ARG A 183 -25.90 -4.65 -27.07
C ARG A 183 -27.10 -4.67 -28.04
N ASN A 184 -28.29 -4.42 -27.54
CA ASN A 184 -29.53 -4.40 -28.34
C ASN A 184 -29.75 -5.66 -29.19
N GLY A 185 -29.26 -6.81 -28.79
CA GLY A 185 -29.34 -8.09 -29.50
C GLY A 185 -28.18 -8.36 -30.47
N ASP A 186 -27.30 -7.41 -30.68
CA ASP A 186 -26.09 -7.59 -31.51
C ASP A 186 -24.91 -8.03 -30.60
N THR A 187 -24.05 -8.87 -31.15
CA THR A 187 -22.78 -9.29 -30.50
C THR A 187 -21.65 -8.43 -31.07
N LEU A 188 -20.90 -7.79 -30.21
CA LEU A 188 -19.75 -6.94 -30.53
C LEU A 188 -18.50 -7.46 -29.84
N GLU A 189 -17.35 -7.30 -30.49
CA GLU A 189 -16.04 -7.57 -29.88
C GLU A 189 -15.32 -6.22 -29.65
N LEU A 190 -14.80 -6.04 -28.45
CA LEU A 190 -14.07 -4.85 -28.05
C LEU A 190 -12.69 -5.25 -27.53
N ASP A 191 -11.66 -4.63 -28.08
CA ASP A 191 -10.31 -4.69 -27.54
C ASP A 191 -10.11 -3.49 -26.60
N VAL A 192 -9.92 -3.75 -25.31
CA VAL A 192 -9.86 -2.72 -24.29
C VAL A 192 -8.50 -2.76 -23.59
N GLU A 193 -7.77 -1.65 -23.57
CA GLU A 193 -6.52 -1.52 -22.86
C GLU A 193 -6.76 -1.48 -21.34
N ARG A 194 -6.00 -2.26 -20.57
CA ARG A 194 -6.02 -2.17 -19.12
C ARG A 194 -5.18 -1.00 -18.65
N GLN A 195 -5.72 -0.16 -17.80
CA GLN A 195 -5.02 0.99 -17.23
C GLN A 195 -5.24 1.08 -15.73
N ASN A 196 -4.42 1.89 -15.05
CA ASN A 196 -4.68 2.27 -13.66
C ASN A 196 -5.92 3.16 -13.63
N ILE A 197 -6.94 2.71 -12.92
CA ILE A 197 -8.22 3.41 -12.73
C ILE A 197 -8.27 3.88 -11.28
N GLU A 198 -8.57 5.15 -11.06
CA GLU A 198 -8.78 5.67 -9.72
C GLU A 198 -10.04 5.08 -9.08
N VAL A 199 -9.91 4.65 -7.84
CA VAL A 199 -11.02 4.14 -7.05
C VAL A 199 -11.64 5.31 -6.27
N THR A 200 -12.96 5.43 -6.32
CA THR A 200 -13.69 6.36 -5.46
C THR A 200 -13.73 5.81 -4.03
N THR A 201 -13.05 6.51 -3.14
CA THR A 201 -12.94 6.15 -1.71
C THR A 201 -13.62 7.15 -0.78
N ALA A 202 -13.98 8.32 -1.29
CA ALA A 202 -14.79 9.29 -0.59
C ALA A 202 -15.91 9.83 -1.49
N GLU A 203 -17.11 9.95 -0.94
CA GLU A 203 -18.28 10.50 -1.60
C GLU A 203 -19.00 11.47 -0.66
N GLY A 204 -19.72 12.45 -1.19
CA GLY A 204 -20.44 13.36 -0.33
C GLY A 204 -21.53 14.16 -1.02
N GLN A 205 -22.50 14.56 -0.21
CA GLN A 205 -23.66 15.34 -0.65
C GLN A 205 -24.15 16.26 0.45
N MET A 206 -24.88 17.29 0.05
CA MET A 206 -25.62 18.13 0.98
C MET A 206 -26.97 17.48 1.27
N LEU A 207 -27.27 17.22 2.54
CA LEU A 207 -28.58 16.78 3.01
C LEU A 207 -29.48 17.96 3.39
N ASP A 208 -30.78 17.69 3.60
CA ASP A 208 -31.72 18.66 4.12
C ASP A 208 -31.21 19.27 5.44
N GLY A 209 -31.50 20.56 5.66
CA GLY A 209 -31.02 21.29 6.84
C GLY A 209 -29.58 21.79 6.74
N GLN A 210 -28.98 21.77 5.56
CA GLN A 210 -27.58 22.18 5.32
C GLN A 210 -26.58 21.31 6.10
N ILE A 211 -26.80 20.00 6.08
CA ILE A 211 -25.90 19.01 6.68
C ILE A 211 -25.05 18.40 5.58
N GLY A 212 -23.73 18.59 5.67
CA GLY A 212 -22.78 17.92 4.78
C GLY A 212 -22.62 16.45 5.20
N TYR A 213 -22.90 15.54 4.28
CA TYR A 213 -22.67 14.11 4.48
C TYR A 213 -21.46 13.69 3.64
N ILE A 214 -20.50 13.02 4.27
CA ILE A 214 -19.28 12.50 3.64
C ILE A 214 -19.13 11.04 4.06
N ARG A 215 -19.13 10.14 3.10
CA ARG A 215 -18.78 8.73 3.29
C ARG A 215 -17.34 8.52 2.90
N ILE A 216 -16.57 7.85 3.75
CA ILE A 216 -15.23 7.36 3.46
C ILE A 216 -15.29 5.84 3.55
N SER A 217 -14.93 5.16 2.47
CA SER A 217 -14.95 3.70 2.38
C SER A 217 -13.58 3.05 2.64
N SER A 218 -12.51 3.84 2.52
CA SER A 218 -11.14 3.43 2.82
C SER A 218 -10.20 4.62 2.85
N PHE A 219 -9.09 4.51 3.58
CA PHE A 219 -8.02 5.52 3.64
C PHE A 219 -6.88 5.16 2.69
N LYS A 220 -7.06 5.41 1.39
CA LYS A 220 -6.06 5.18 0.33
C LYS A 220 -5.31 6.47 -0.02
N GLY A 221 -4.28 6.36 -0.86
CA GLY A 221 -3.43 7.50 -1.24
C GLY A 221 -4.17 8.66 -1.90
N ASN A 222 -5.24 8.39 -2.65
CA ASN A 222 -6.08 9.37 -3.32
C ASN A 222 -7.28 9.87 -2.46
N THR A 223 -7.57 9.23 -1.32
CA THR A 223 -8.70 9.61 -0.45
C THR A 223 -8.61 11.05 0.06
N PRO A 224 -7.43 11.59 0.47
CA PRO A 224 -7.34 12.97 0.92
C PRO A 224 -7.77 14.01 -0.11
N GLU A 225 -7.42 13.82 -1.37
CA GLU A 225 -7.82 14.73 -2.45
C GLU A 225 -9.33 14.69 -2.70
N GLN A 226 -9.91 13.47 -2.73
CA GLN A 226 -11.35 13.30 -2.87
C GLN A 226 -12.11 13.90 -1.69
N PHE A 227 -11.65 13.63 -0.48
CA PHE A 227 -12.21 14.21 0.75
C PHE A 227 -12.16 15.75 0.73
N GLN A 228 -11.00 16.33 0.44
CA GLN A 228 -10.81 17.78 0.45
C GLN A 228 -11.73 18.47 -0.56
N ALA A 229 -11.84 17.92 -1.78
CA ALA A 229 -12.74 18.48 -2.80
C ALA A 229 -14.21 18.46 -2.36
N ILE A 230 -14.63 17.39 -1.68
CA ILE A 230 -16.00 17.25 -1.15
C ILE A 230 -16.20 18.19 0.03
N TYR A 231 -15.28 18.23 0.97
CA TYR A 231 -15.32 19.09 2.16
C TYR A 231 -15.42 20.56 1.78
N ASP A 232 -14.54 21.04 0.90
CA ASP A 232 -14.51 22.42 0.44
C ASP A 232 -15.82 22.81 -0.24
N ARG A 233 -16.35 21.96 -1.12
CA ARG A 233 -17.63 22.17 -1.78
C ARG A 233 -18.77 22.27 -0.76
N LEU A 234 -18.86 21.35 0.19
CA LEU A 234 -19.94 21.34 1.19
C LEU A 234 -19.89 22.58 2.09
N VAL A 235 -18.68 23.00 2.50
CA VAL A 235 -18.49 24.23 3.28
C VAL A 235 -18.86 25.47 2.47
N GLN A 236 -18.44 25.53 1.20
CA GLN A 236 -18.79 26.63 0.28
C GLN A 236 -20.30 26.72 0.03
N ASP A 237 -20.98 25.57 -0.07
CA ASP A 237 -22.43 25.46 -0.23
C ASP A 237 -23.20 25.76 1.08
N GLY A 238 -22.50 26.09 2.16
CA GLY A 238 -23.06 26.56 3.42
C GLY A 238 -23.47 25.46 4.38
N ALA A 239 -22.75 24.34 4.42
CA ALA A 239 -22.94 23.31 5.45
C ALA A 239 -22.86 23.92 6.85
N LYS A 240 -23.76 23.51 7.73
CA LYS A 240 -23.83 23.94 9.14
C LYS A 240 -23.42 22.83 10.12
N ALA A 241 -23.34 21.61 9.65
CA ALA A 241 -22.87 20.43 10.38
C ALA A 241 -22.34 19.41 9.39
N LEU A 242 -21.50 18.48 9.87
CA LEU A 242 -20.94 17.40 9.07
C LEU A 242 -21.29 16.02 9.66
N ILE A 243 -21.57 15.08 8.79
CA ILE A 243 -21.69 13.67 9.12
C ILE A 243 -20.63 12.90 8.33
N PHE A 244 -19.79 12.18 9.05
CA PHE A 244 -18.83 11.24 8.45
C PHE A 244 -19.37 9.82 8.61
N ASP A 245 -19.53 9.10 7.51
CA ASP A 245 -19.97 7.70 7.52
C ASP A 245 -18.77 6.80 7.21
N LEU A 246 -18.34 6.06 8.23
CA LEU A 246 -17.21 5.12 8.18
C LEU A 246 -17.70 3.66 8.35
N ARG A 247 -18.98 3.41 8.12
CA ARG A 247 -19.48 2.04 8.14
C ARG A 247 -18.85 1.24 7.01
N ASP A 248 -18.36 0.04 7.36
CA ASP A 248 -17.68 -0.89 6.47
C ASP A 248 -16.31 -0.38 5.95
N ASP A 249 -15.73 0.65 6.60
CA ASP A 249 -14.39 1.14 6.32
C ASP A 249 -13.35 0.36 7.14
N GLY A 250 -12.55 -0.48 6.49
CA GLY A 250 -11.50 -1.28 7.09
C GLY A 250 -10.24 -0.49 7.47
N GLY A 251 -10.22 0.84 7.22
CA GLY A 251 -9.07 1.71 7.46
C GLY A 251 -8.19 1.90 6.21
N GLY A 252 -6.88 1.92 6.41
CA GLY A 252 -5.88 2.13 5.35
C GLY A 252 -4.66 2.89 5.84
N LEU A 253 -4.16 3.80 5.01
CA LEU A 253 -2.93 4.54 5.25
C LEU A 253 -3.08 5.61 6.34
N VAL A 254 -2.18 5.59 7.32
CA VAL A 254 -2.09 6.64 8.34
C VAL A 254 -1.77 8.00 7.72
N SER A 255 -0.95 8.04 6.67
CA SER A 255 -0.65 9.30 5.96
C SER A 255 -1.84 9.91 5.23
N ALA A 256 -2.82 9.10 4.82
CA ALA A 256 -4.09 9.58 4.30
C ALA A 256 -4.99 10.09 5.43
N LEU A 257 -5.07 9.33 6.52
CA LEU A 257 -5.80 9.72 7.73
C LEU A 257 -5.32 11.09 8.27
N GLU A 258 -4.02 11.28 8.40
CA GLU A 258 -3.41 12.54 8.89
C GLU A 258 -3.89 13.74 8.08
N LYS A 259 -3.79 13.68 6.75
CA LYS A 259 -4.23 14.75 5.85
C LYS A 259 -5.74 15.04 5.93
N ILE A 260 -6.55 14.03 6.24
CA ILE A 260 -8.01 14.18 6.38
C ILE A 260 -8.37 14.76 7.75
N LEU A 261 -7.64 14.41 8.81
CA LEU A 261 -7.86 14.91 10.17
C LEU A 261 -7.36 16.36 10.35
N ASP A 262 -6.29 16.72 9.65
CA ASP A 262 -5.64 18.02 9.79
C ASP A 262 -6.62 19.21 9.74
N PRO A 263 -7.47 19.40 8.71
CA PRO A 263 -8.43 20.49 8.68
C PRO A 263 -9.59 20.38 9.70
N LEU A 264 -9.70 19.27 10.40
CA LEU A 264 -10.81 19.02 11.34
C LEU A 264 -10.44 19.22 12.80
N LEU A 265 -9.16 19.12 13.15
CA LEU A 265 -8.67 19.08 14.52
C LEU A 265 -7.81 20.31 14.87
N PRO A 266 -7.70 20.67 16.16
CA PRO A 266 -6.83 21.76 16.59
C PRO A 266 -5.35 21.38 16.41
N GLU A 267 -4.48 22.42 16.33
CA GLU A 267 -3.03 22.28 16.27
C GLU A 267 -2.49 21.39 17.40
N GLY A 268 -1.61 20.47 17.03
CA GLY A 268 -0.83 19.66 17.95
C GLY A 268 -0.75 18.18 17.60
N GLU A 269 -0.19 17.43 18.54
CA GLU A 269 -0.04 15.98 18.43
C GLU A 269 -1.38 15.28 18.71
N ILE A 270 -1.90 14.58 17.72
CA ILE A 270 -3.22 13.94 17.75
C ILE A 270 -3.11 12.48 18.20
N ALA A 271 -2.17 11.72 17.62
CA ALA A 271 -2.00 10.32 17.92
C ALA A 271 -0.52 9.94 18.01
N ILE A 272 -0.25 8.91 18.82
CA ILE A 272 1.09 8.36 19.03
C ILE A 272 1.12 6.85 18.75
N ALA A 273 2.26 6.38 18.26
CA ALA A 273 2.59 4.96 18.18
C ALA A 273 3.54 4.57 19.31
N THR A 274 3.31 3.42 19.94
CA THR A 274 4.18 2.84 20.98
C THR A 274 4.82 1.57 20.45
N TYR A 275 6.14 1.56 20.35
CA TYR A 275 6.93 0.45 19.83
C TYR A 275 7.27 -0.58 20.94
N ARG A 276 7.78 -1.75 20.51
CA ARG A 276 8.13 -2.88 21.39
C ARG A 276 9.08 -2.50 22.52
N ASP A 277 9.99 -1.57 22.33
CA ASP A 277 10.97 -1.11 23.33
C ASP A 277 10.40 -0.05 24.29
N GLY A 278 9.11 0.30 24.15
CA GLY A 278 8.42 1.31 24.93
C GLY A 278 8.64 2.74 24.44
N THR A 279 9.38 2.94 23.35
CA THR A 279 9.51 4.26 22.75
C THR A 279 8.21 4.67 22.08
N THR A 280 7.88 5.95 22.15
CA THR A 280 6.72 6.55 21.47
C THR A 280 7.18 7.48 20.37
N LYS A 281 6.36 7.55 19.29
CA LYS A 281 6.54 8.53 18.21
C LYS A 281 5.20 9.10 17.84
N THR A 282 5.18 10.37 17.49
CA THR A 282 4.03 11.03 16.88
C THR A 282 3.67 10.28 15.61
N LEU A 283 2.40 9.96 15.48
CA LEU A 283 1.82 9.23 14.37
C LEU A 283 0.95 10.11 13.49
N VAL A 284 0.24 11.07 14.10
CA VAL A 284 -0.64 12.03 13.44
C VAL A 284 -0.46 13.38 14.14
N GLU A 285 -0.21 14.42 13.35
CA GLU A 285 -0.16 15.83 13.79
C GLU A 285 -1.23 16.64 13.04
N SER A 286 -1.66 17.76 13.61
CA SER A 286 -2.55 18.71 12.98
C SER A 286 -2.00 20.11 13.13
N ASP A 287 -2.25 20.96 12.13
CA ASP A 287 -1.84 22.37 12.11
C ASP A 287 -2.87 23.29 12.81
N ALA A 288 -2.75 24.60 12.62
CA ALA A 288 -3.63 25.57 13.26
C ALA A 288 -5.01 25.74 12.60
N THR A 289 -5.30 25.00 11.54
CA THR A 289 -6.58 25.06 10.81
C THR A 289 -7.57 24.08 11.43
N GLU A 290 -8.66 24.60 11.98
CA GLU A 290 -9.63 23.79 12.73
C GLU A 290 -11.04 24.01 12.21
N CYS A 291 -11.78 22.94 11.91
CA CYS A 291 -13.20 23.00 11.59
C CYS A 291 -14.02 23.33 12.84
N SER A 292 -14.86 24.36 12.75
CA SER A 292 -15.77 24.78 13.82
C SER A 292 -17.18 24.20 13.73
N LEU A 293 -17.49 23.46 12.65
CA LEU A 293 -18.81 22.88 12.46
C LEU A 293 -19.03 21.70 13.41
N PRO A 294 -20.24 21.51 13.96
CA PRO A 294 -20.59 20.30 14.67
C PRO A 294 -20.44 19.06 13.78
N MET A 295 -19.88 17.99 14.35
CA MET A 295 -19.61 16.76 13.60
C MET A 295 -20.24 15.54 14.25
N THR A 296 -20.62 14.56 13.44
CA THR A 296 -21.05 13.24 13.88
C THR A 296 -20.32 12.19 13.03
N VAL A 297 -19.84 11.11 13.66
CA VAL A 297 -19.24 9.97 12.98
C VAL A 297 -20.16 8.76 13.14
N ILE A 298 -20.46 8.10 12.02
CA ILE A 298 -21.26 6.86 11.99
C ILE A 298 -20.31 5.68 11.76
N VAL A 299 -20.42 4.66 12.61
CA VAL A 299 -19.54 3.49 12.59
C VAL A 299 -20.32 2.18 12.77
N ASN A 300 -19.67 1.06 12.40
CA ASN A 300 -20.21 -0.28 12.67
C ASN A 300 -19.09 -1.29 12.99
N GLY A 301 -19.43 -2.57 13.12
CA GLY A 301 -18.49 -3.64 13.47
C GLY A 301 -17.38 -3.89 12.44
N ASN A 302 -17.52 -3.37 11.22
CA ASN A 302 -16.50 -3.46 10.16
C ASN A 302 -15.63 -2.20 10.06
N THR A 303 -15.95 -1.15 10.85
CA THR A 303 -15.08 0.03 10.97
C THR A 303 -13.81 -0.38 11.70
N ALA A 304 -12.62 -0.25 11.07
CA ALA A 304 -11.37 -0.79 11.60
C ALA A 304 -10.17 0.14 11.38
N SER A 305 -9.12 -0.03 12.21
CA SER A 305 -7.78 0.54 12.00
C SER A 305 -7.80 2.08 11.86
N ALA A 306 -7.35 2.65 10.72
CA ALA A 306 -7.32 4.10 10.49
C ALA A 306 -8.70 4.75 10.65
N ALA A 307 -9.79 4.06 10.26
CA ALA A 307 -11.15 4.54 10.48
C ALA A 307 -11.54 4.62 11.96
N GLU A 308 -11.02 3.70 12.79
CA GLU A 308 -11.18 3.76 14.24
C GLU A 308 -10.35 4.91 14.83
N LEU A 309 -9.12 5.12 14.34
CA LEU A 309 -8.28 6.23 14.79
C LEU A 309 -8.88 7.59 14.41
N PHE A 310 -9.47 7.71 13.21
CA PHE A 310 -10.25 8.89 12.81
C PHE A 310 -11.39 9.16 13.79
N THR A 311 -12.17 8.13 14.08
CA THR A 311 -13.32 8.21 15.00
C THR A 311 -12.88 8.58 16.41
N ALA A 312 -11.84 7.90 16.92
CA ALA A 312 -11.29 8.17 18.25
C ALA A 312 -10.70 9.58 18.34
N SER A 313 -10.00 10.05 17.31
CA SER A 313 -9.42 11.38 17.26
C SER A 313 -10.50 12.46 17.38
N LEU A 314 -11.55 12.42 16.56
CA LEU A 314 -12.64 13.39 16.64
C LEU A 314 -13.41 13.32 17.96
N ARG A 315 -13.62 12.12 18.51
CA ARG A 315 -14.30 11.93 19.80
C ARG A 315 -13.46 12.47 20.95
N ASP A 316 -12.21 12.08 21.06
CA ASP A 316 -11.34 12.35 22.20
C ASP A 316 -10.93 13.83 22.26
N PHE A 317 -10.91 14.49 21.09
CA PHE A 317 -10.72 15.95 21.00
C PHE A 317 -12.03 16.74 21.15
N GLY A 318 -13.17 16.06 21.39
CA GLY A 318 -14.46 16.69 21.64
C GLY A 318 -15.09 17.36 20.42
N LYS A 319 -14.71 16.93 19.21
CA LYS A 319 -15.16 17.49 17.93
C LYS A 319 -16.40 16.81 17.37
N ALA A 320 -16.57 15.51 17.64
CA ALA A 320 -17.68 14.76 17.11
C ALA A 320 -18.38 13.90 18.15
N SER A 321 -19.70 13.73 17.97
CA SER A 321 -20.46 12.65 18.56
C SER A 321 -20.29 11.39 17.69
N VAL A 322 -20.20 10.21 18.32
CA VAL A 322 -20.09 8.94 17.61
C VAL A 322 -21.40 8.18 17.75
N VAL A 323 -21.91 7.64 16.65
CA VAL A 323 -23.18 6.90 16.57
C VAL A 323 -22.96 5.59 15.82
N GLY A 324 -23.50 4.51 16.33
CA GLY A 324 -23.43 3.20 15.65
C GLY A 324 -23.28 2.04 16.60
N THR A 325 -22.61 0.99 16.12
CA THR A 325 -22.30 -0.19 16.90
C THR A 325 -20.81 -0.24 17.21
N GLN A 326 -20.43 -1.16 18.08
CA GLN A 326 -19.03 -1.42 18.42
C GLN A 326 -18.18 -1.65 17.18
N THR A 327 -17.00 -1.01 17.11
CA THR A 327 -16.05 -1.14 16.01
C THR A 327 -15.18 -2.39 16.14
N PHE A 328 -14.31 -2.65 15.17
CA PHE A 328 -13.52 -3.88 15.08
C PHE A 328 -12.50 -4.04 16.23
N GLY A 329 -11.83 -2.95 16.64
CA GLY A 329 -10.83 -2.97 17.71
C GLY A 329 -9.40 -3.24 17.24
N LYS A 330 -8.99 -2.76 16.06
CA LYS A 330 -7.62 -2.89 15.54
C LYS A 330 -6.78 -1.66 15.90
N GLY A 331 -6.09 -1.69 17.06
CA GLY A 331 -5.20 -0.62 17.53
C GLY A 331 -3.71 -0.93 17.33
N ILE A 332 -3.34 -1.62 16.23
CA ILE A 332 -1.97 -1.98 15.88
C ILE A 332 -1.59 -1.49 14.48
N MET A 333 -0.32 -1.10 14.33
CA MET A 333 0.23 -0.52 13.12
C MET A 333 1.19 -1.49 12.42
N GLN A 334 1.03 -1.61 11.11
CA GLN A 334 1.98 -2.29 10.25
C GLN A 334 2.87 -1.29 9.50
N VAL A 335 4.10 -1.72 9.24
CA VAL A 335 5.03 -1.02 8.32
C VAL A 335 5.42 -1.99 7.22
N THR A 336 5.36 -1.51 5.99
CA THR A 336 5.80 -2.25 4.81
C THR A 336 7.18 -1.77 4.39
N GLN A 337 8.13 -2.70 4.28
CA GLN A 337 9.51 -2.44 3.86
C GLN A 337 9.83 -3.26 2.62
N SER A 338 10.36 -2.61 1.58
CA SER A 338 10.86 -3.30 0.39
C SER A 338 12.07 -4.17 0.71
N MET A 339 12.16 -5.31 0.05
CA MET A 339 13.23 -6.28 0.19
C MET A 339 14.17 -6.23 -1.04
N PRO A 340 15.45 -6.60 -0.91
CA PRO A 340 16.39 -6.60 -2.04
C PRO A 340 15.97 -7.49 -3.23
N SER A 341 15.08 -8.45 -3.00
CA SER A 341 14.49 -9.32 -4.02
C SER A 341 13.41 -8.64 -4.88
N GLY A 342 13.06 -7.38 -4.58
CA GLY A 342 11.96 -6.66 -5.22
C GLY A 342 10.61 -6.86 -4.52
N GLY A 343 10.47 -7.89 -3.67
CA GLY A 343 9.28 -8.08 -2.83
C GLY A 343 9.26 -7.15 -1.62
N ALA A 344 8.36 -7.39 -0.67
CA ALA A 344 8.24 -6.59 0.54
C ALA A 344 7.85 -7.43 1.77
N LEU A 345 8.18 -6.91 2.94
CA LEU A 345 7.75 -7.40 4.23
C LEU A 345 6.84 -6.36 4.88
N THR A 346 5.59 -6.73 5.15
CA THR A 346 4.70 -5.99 6.03
C THR A 346 4.77 -6.63 7.41
N LEU A 347 5.02 -5.82 8.44
CA LEU A 347 5.20 -6.30 9.81
C LEU A 347 4.46 -5.41 10.79
N THR A 348 3.77 -6.01 11.75
CA THR A 348 3.20 -5.30 12.90
C THR A 348 4.33 -4.85 13.83
N VAL A 349 4.45 -3.53 14.04
CA VAL A 349 5.60 -2.93 14.72
C VAL A 349 5.25 -2.14 15.98
N ALA A 350 4.00 -1.68 16.10
CA ALA A 350 3.58 -0.81 17.20
C ALA A 350 2.08 -0.95 17.49
N THR A 351 1.70 -0.55 18.70
CA THR A 351 0.32 -0.16 19.03
C THR A 351 0.17 1.34 18.83
N TYR A 352 -1.06 1.84 18.69
CA TYR A 352 -1.31 3.27 18.60
C TYR A 352 -2.56 3.69 19.39
N GLN A 353 -2.60 4.97 19.72
CA GLN A 353 -3.70 5.60 20.44
C GLN A 353 -3.72 7.11 20.17
N THR A 354 -4.85 7.76 20.48
CA THR A 354 -4.88 9.23 20.53
C THR A 354 -4.09 9.72 21.74
N THR A 355 -3.61 10.97 21.70
CA THR A 355 -2.90 11.58 22.85
C THR A 355 -3.81 11.82 24.06
N LYS A 356 -5.14 11.80 23.87
CA LYS A 356 -6.15 12.00 24.91
C LYS A 356 -6.89 10.72 25.31
N GLY A 357 -6.70 9.62 24.58
CA GLY A 357 -7.38 8.35 24.80
C GLY A 357 -6.43 7.22 25.14
N GLU A 358 -7.00 6.04 25.38
CA GLU A 358 -6.26 4.80 25.61
C GLU A 358 -6.19 3.97 24.32
N CYS A 359 -5.20 3.06 24.24
CA CYS A 359 -5.10 2.09 23.15
C CYS A 359 -6.31 1.16 23.17
N TYR A 360 -7.03 1.06 22.06
CA TYR A 360 -8.25 0.26 21.92
C TYR A 360 -8.00 -1.11 21.24
N HIS A 361 -6.72 -1.53 21.11
CA HIS A 361 -6.43 -2.84 20.55
C HIS A 361 -7.03 -3.94 21.41
N LEU A 362 -7.89 -4.77 20.83
CA LEU A 362 -8.71 -5.80 21.47
C LEU A 362 -9.67 -5.29 22.56
N SER A 363 -9.65 -4.01 22.87
CA SER A 363 -10.63 -3.35 23.73
C SER A 363 -11.51 -2.47 22.85
N LEU A 364 -12.66 -2.92 22.62
CA LEU A 364 -13.66 -2.39 21.72
C LEU A 364 -14.07 -0.98 22.12
N ILE A 365 -14.07 -0.05 21.18
CA ILE A 365 -14.67 1.27 21.39
C ILE A 365 -16.17 1.04 21.67
N HIS A 366 -16.55 1.10 22.96
CA HIS A 366 -17.97 1.12 23.33
C HIS A 366 -18.55 2.49 23.02
N ILE A 367 -19.54 2.48 22.19
CA ILE A 367 -20.26 3.69 21.78
C ILE A 367 -21.61 3.69 22.47
#